data_1f0ffde83a210c7acdf16a51314b8551
#
_entry.id   1f0ffde83a210c7acdf16a51314b8551
#
_cell.length_a   1.000
_cell.length_b   1.000
_cell.length_c   1.000
_cell.angle_alpha   90.00
_cell.angle_beta   90.00
_cell.angle_gamma   90.00
#
_symmetry.space_group_name_H-M   'P 1'
#
loop_
_entity.id
_entity.type
_entity.pdbx_description
1 polymer ?
#
loop_
_entity_poly.entity_id
_entity_poly.type
_entity_poly.pdbx_seq_one_letter_code
_entity_poly.pdbx_strand_id
1 'polypeptide(L)'
;PKRPQDKVLLTEAASTFAKVYKEYTKRSKSVDSDVVGEDFKLKDGDIVIAAITSCTNTSNPSVLIGAGLLAKKAHEKGLKVKPWVKTSLAPGSQVVTDYLEKAGLNKYLDELGFNLVGYGCTTCIGNSGPLNKNISDAINKKDLYAVSVLSGNRNFEGRINPDVKAN
;
A
#
# COMPACT_ATOMS: atom_id res chain seq x y z
N PRO A 1 7.38 -9.15 10.81
CA PRO A 1 6.68 -10.33 11.31
C PRO A 1 6.62 -11.44 10.27
N LYS A 2 6.77 -12.70 10.69
CA LYS A 2 6.75 -13.87 9.79
C LYS A 2 5.41 -14.62 9.84
N ARG A 3 4.65 -14.43 10.92
CA ARG A 3 3.38 -15.11 11.16
C ARG A 3 2.26 -14.07 11.29
N PRO A 4 1.00 -14.39 10.94
CA PRO A 4 -0.13 -13.46 11.03
C PRO A 4 -0.34 -12.84 12.42
N GLN A 5 -0.01 -13.58 13.48
CA GLN A 5 -0.14 -13.11 14.86
C GLN A 5 1.05 -12.28 15.37
N ASP A 6 2.15 -12.21 14.61
CA ASP A 6 3.30 -11.41 15.00
C ASP A 6 2.92 -9.92 14.95
N LYS A 7 3.23 -9.20 16.01
CA LYS A 7 2.93 -7.79 16.16
C LYS A 7 4.20 -6.96 16.13
N VAL A 8 4.18 -5.88 15.36
CA VAL A 8 5.22 -4.84 15.37
C VAL A 8 4.55 -3.54 15.79
N LEU A 9 5.10 -2.88 16.81
CA LEU A 9 4.63 -1.56 17.21
C LEU A 9 5.04 -0.52 16.16
N LEU A 10 4.21 0.49 15.95
CA LEU A 10 4.50 1.55 14.97
C LEU A 10 5.82 2.27 15.28
N THR A 11 6.12 2.45 16.57
CA THR A 11 7.39 3.02 17.05
C THR A 11 8.62 2.18 16.72
N GLU A 12 8.43 0.88 16.48
CA GLU A 12 9.49 -0.08 16.16
C GLU A 12 9.53 -0.44 14.66
N ALA A 13 8.57 0.05 13.88
CA ALA A 13 8.43 -0.33 12.48
C ALA A 13 9.69 -0.02 11.66
N ALA A 14 10.30 1.16 11.85
CA ALA A 14 11.49 1.57 11.13
C ALA A 14 12.71 0.69 11.46
N SER A 15 12.94 0.42 12.75
CA SER A 15 14.07 -0.42 13.19
C SER A 15 13.88 -1.88 12.77
N THR A 16 12.66 -2.40 12.88
CA THR A 16 12.32 -3.75 12.44
C THR A 16 12.50 -3.89 10.92
N PHE A 17 12.04 -2.92 10.15
CA PHE A 17 12.25 -2.90 8.70
C PHE A 17 13.75 -2.91 8.35
N ALA A 18 14.55 -2.04 8.97
CA ALA A 18 15.99 -1.97 8.72
C ALA A 18 16.71 -3.31 8.99
N LYS A 19 16.28 -4.03 10.05
CA LYS A 19 16.81 -5.35 10.37
C LYS A 19 16.42 -6.37 9.29
N VAL A 20 15.14 -6.48 8.95
CA VAL A 20 14.64 -7.43 7.94
C VAL A 20 15.26 -7.15 6.57
N TYR A 21 15.35 -5.87 6.19
CA TYR A 21 15.98 -5.45 4.95
C TYR A 21 17.44 -5.95 4.86
N LYS A 22 18.25 -5.75 5.92
CA LYS A 22 19.62 -6.23 5.99
C LYS A 22 19.72 -7.76 5.89
N GLU A 23 18.86 -8.46 6.63
CA GLU A 23 18.82 -9.92 6.63
C GLU A 23 18.46 -10.50 5.27
N TYR A 24 17.51 -9.87 4.57
CA TYR A 24 17.01 -10.33 3.28
C TYR A 24 17.99 -9.99 2.13
N THR A 25 18.38 -8.72 2.02
CA THR A 25 19.15 -8.24 0.87
C THR A 25 20.66 -8.48 1.00
N LYS A 26 21.15 -8.68 2.24
CA LYS A 26 22.60 -8.70 2.57
C LYS A 26 23.32 -7.40 2.19
N ARG A 27 22.57 -6.32 1.96
CA ARG A 27 23.08 -4.99 1.58
C ARG A 27 23.28 -4.11 2.81
N SER A 28 24.37 -3.36 2.82
CA SER A 28 24.66 -2.36 3.86
C SER A 28 24.08 -0.97 3.52
N LYS A 29 23.81 -0.72 2.23
CA LYS A 29 23.28 0.56 1.73
C LYS A 29 22.08 0.29 0.81
N SER A 30 21.13 1.22 0.82
CA SER A 30 19.99 1.24 -0.11
C SER A 30 20.48 1.42 -1.54
N VAL A 31 19.82 0.72 -2.45
CA VAL A 31 20.05 0.82 -3.90
C VAL A 31 18.89 1.59 -4.52
N ASP A 32 19.16 2.38 -5.55
CA ASP A 32 18.16 3.05 -6.36
C ASP A 32 18.18 2.58 -7.83
N SER A 33 17.08 2.79 -8.54
CA SER A 33 16.93 2.48 -9.95
C SER A 33 16.16 3.58 -10.65
N ASP A 34 16.66 4.05 -11.79
CA ASP A 34 15.94 4.97 -12.66
C ASP A 34 14.71 4.30 -13.24
N VAL A 35 13.61 5.03 -13.33
CA VAL A 35 12.37 4.58 -13.97
C VAL A 35 12.33 5.16 -15.38
N VAL A 36 12.28 4.29 -16.38
CA VAL A 36 12.31 4.72 -17.78
C VAL A 36 11.07 5.55 -18.13
N GLY A 37 11.30 6.74 -18.67
CA GLY A 37 10.23 7.67 -19.06
C GLY A 37 9.72 8.56 -17.93
N GLU A 38 10.33 8.51 -16.75
CA GLU A 38 9.94 9.29 -15.58
C GLU A 38 11.11 10.12 -15.05
N ASP A 39 10.81 11.19 -14.31
CA ASP A 39 11.80 12.08 -13.71
C ASP A 39 12.18 11.69 -12.26
N PHE A 40 11.74 10.52 -11.81
CA PHE A 40 12.01 10.00 -10.48
C PHE A 40 12.74 8.65 -10.51
N LYS A 41 13.31 8.30 -9.37
CA LYS A 41 13.92 6.99 -9.12
C LYS A 41 13.13 6.24 -8.07
N LEU A 42 13.18 4.92 -8.14
CA LEU A 42 12.77 4.03 -7.05
C LEU A 42 13.99 3.60 -6.25
N LYS A 43 13.80 3.39 -4.96
CA LYS A 43 14.83 2.89 -4.05
C LYS A 43 14.30 1.77 -3.16
N ASP A 44 15.22 1.05 -2.55
CA ASP A 44 14.88 0.06 -1.53
C ASP A 44 14.03 0.68 -0.42
N GLY A 45 12.92 0.01 -0.09
CA GLY A 45 11.96 0.45 0.92
C GLY A 45 10.83 1.33 0.38
N ASP A 46 10.85 1.69 -0.89
CA ASP A 46 9.74 2.44 -1.48
C ASP A 46 8.47 1.61 -1.50
N ILE A 47 7.38 2.25 -1.07
CA ILE A 47 6.04 1.69 -1.15
C ILE A 47 5.56 1.83 -2.60
N VAL A 48 5.24 0.71 -3.24
CA VAL A 48 4.74 0.67 -4.62
C VAL A 48 3.28 0.25 -4.73
N ILE A 49 2.72 -0.32 -3.65
CA ILE A 49 1.30 -0.63 -3.53
C ILE A 49 0.81 -0.14 -2.17
N ALA A 50 -0.29 0.62 -2.16
CA ALA A 50 -1.03 0.99 -0.95
C ALA A 50 -2.52 0.67 -1.16
N ALA A 51 -3.09 -0.18 -0.32
CA ALA A 51 -4.46 -0.64 -0.51
C ALA A 51 -5.29 -0.64 0.77
N ILE A 52 -6.48 -0.08 0.66
CA ILE A 52 -7.53 -0.25 1.67
C ILE A 52 -8.30 -1.52 1.29
N THR A 53 -8.18 -2.56 2.11
CA THR A 53 -8.73 -3.89 1.87
C THR A 53 -10.02 -4.13 2.66
N SER A 54 -10.71 -5.21 2.36
CA SER A 54 -12.04 -5.53 2.93
C SER A 54 -12.03 -6.01 4.39
N CYS A 55 -10.88 -6.35 4.95
CA CYS A 55 -10.78 -7.21 6.16
C CYS A 55 -11.51 -6.71 7.41
N THR A 56 -11.60 -5.39 7.65
CA THR A 56 -12.22 -4.86 8.88
C THR A 56 -13.26 -3.78 8.66
N ASN A 57 -13.33 -3.20 7.49
CA ASN A 57 -14.09 -1.96 7.27
C ASN A 57 -15.62 -2.13 7.21
N THR A 58 -16.12 -3.33 6.91
CA THR A 58 -17.56 -3.60 6.89
C THR A 58 -18.14 -3.65 8.30
N SER A 59 -17.44 -4.27 9.25
CA SER A 59 -17.87 -4.45 10.63
C SER A 59 -17.51 -3.28 11.55
N ASN A 60 -16.60 -2.41 11.13
CA ASN A 60 -16.15 -1.27 11.92
C ASN A 60 -16.11 0.03 11.08
N PRO A 61 -17.23 0.70 10.87
CA PRO A 61 -17.30 1.94 10.08
C PRO A 61 -16.38 3.06 10.57
N SER A 62 -16.11 3.15 11.89
CA SER A 62 -15.29 4.22 12.45
C SER A 62 -13.85 4.21 11.92
N VAL A 63 -13.31 3.04 11.61
CA VAL A 63 -11.95 2.91 11.06
C VAL A 63 -11.87 3.56 9.68
N LEU A 64 -12.83 3.30 8.81
CA LEU A 64 -12.82 3.84 7.45
C LEU A 64 -13.31 5.29 7.39
N ILE A 65 -14.22 5.68 8.25
CA ILE A 65 -14.55 7.10 8.45
C ILE A 65 -13.30 7.87 8.91
N GLY A 66 -12.54 7.32 9.84
CA GLY A 66 -11.25 7.88 10.26
C GLY A 66 -10.24 8.02 9.09
N ALA A 67 -10.16 7.01 8.23
CA ALA A 67 -9.33 7.06 7.02
C ALA A 67 -9.81 8.15 6.05
N GLY A 68 -11.11 8.28 5.84
CA GLY A 68 -11.71 9.34 5.01
C GLY A 68 -11.45 10.75 5.57
N LEU A 69 -11.54 10.92 6.89
CA LEU A 69 -11.19 12.19 7.56
C LEU A 69 -9.70 12.52 7.43
N LEU A 70 -8.83 11.50 7.51
CA LEU A 70 -7.40 11.67 7.27
C LEU A 70 -7.13 12.08 5.81
N ALA A 71 -7.79 11.43 4.86
CA ALA A 71 -7.71 11.76 3.44
C ALA A 71 -8.15 13.21 3.17
N LYS A 72 -9.25 13.65 3.80
CA LYS A 72 -9.72 15.04 3.75
C LYS A 72 -8.64 16.01 4.23
N LYS A 73 -8.08 15.78 5.41
CA LYS A 73 -7.02 16.63 5.97
C LYS A 73 -5.75 16.62 5.11
N ALA A 74 -5.40 15.49 4.53
CA ALA A 74 -4.26 15.37 3.62
C ALA A 74 -4.48 16.20 2.34
N HIS A 75 -5.67 16.09 1.74
CA HIS A 75 -6.08 16.88 0.59
C HIS A 75 -6.04 18.40 0.89
N GLU A 76 -6.62 18.83 2.01
CA GLU A 76 -6.62 20.24 2.46
C GLU A 76 -5.20 20.80 2.66
N LYS A 77 -4.24 19.94 2.98
CA LYS A 77 -2.81 20.28 3.10
C LYS A 77 -2.04 20.16 1.79
N GLY A 78 -2.70 19.83 0.68
CA GLY A 78 -2.06 19.64 -0.64
C GLY A 78 -1.16 18.41 -0.73
N LEU A 79 -1.30 17.44 0.18
CA LEU A 79 -0.54 16.20 0.12
C LEU A 79 -1.05 15.31 -1.03
N LYS A 80 -0.12 14.64 -1.70
CA LYS A 80 -0.41 13.73 -2.82
C LYS A 80 0.33 12.42 -2.61
N VAL A 81 -0.26 11.34 -3.13
CA VAL A 81 0.43 10.05 -3.24
C VAL A 81 1.54 10.16 -4.28
N LYS A 82 2.64 9.46 -4.06
CA LYS A 82 3.75 9.44 -5.02
C LYS A 82 3.33 8.74 -6.31
N PRO A 83 3.83 9.17 -7.49
CA PRO A 83 3.35 8.70 -8.79
C PRO A 83 3.59 7.21 -9.04
N TRP A 84 4.54 6.60 -8.35
CA TRP A 84 4.85 5.18 -8.46
C TRP A 84 4.00 4.28 -7.57
N VAL A 85 3.14 4.83 -6.71
CA VAL A 85 2.32 4.04 -5.78
C VAL A 85 1.00 3.69 -6.42
N LYS A 86 0.76 2.40 -6.61
CA LYS A 86 -0.54 1.89 -7.02
C LYS A 86 -1.48 1.85 -5.82
N THR A 87 -2.50 2.70 -5.82
CA THR A 87 -3.50 2.80 -4.75
C THR A 87 -4.80 2.10 -5.13
N SER A 88 -5.54 1.61 -4.15
CA SER A 88 -6.87 1.03 -4.37
C SER A 88 -7.73 1.00 -3.10
N LEU A 89 -9.03 1.04 -3.29
CA LEU A 89 -10.05 0.80 -2.27
C LEU A 89 -10.90 -0.39 -2.68
N ALA A 90 -10.92 -1.45 -1.87
CA ALA A 90 -11.74 -2.63 -2.07
C ALA A 90 -12.48 -2.98 -0.78
N PRO A 91 -13.63 -2.33 -0.49
CA PRO A 91 -14.38 -2.57 0.75
C PRO A 91 -15.04 -3.94 0.76
N GLY A 92 -15.46 -4.38 1.95
CA GLY A 92 -16.10 -5.69 2.12
C GLY A 92 -17.50 -5.78 1.50
N SER A 93 -18.22 -4.66 1.43
CA SER A 93 -19.56 -4.59 0.84
C SER A 93 -19.93 -3.15 0.46
N GLN A 94 -21.05 -3.00 -0.26
CA GLN A 94 -21.62 -1.70 -0.64
C GLN A 94 -21.98 -0.81 0.56
N VAL A 95 -22.29 -1.39 1.71
CA VAL A 95 -22.54 -0.62 2.95
C VAL A 95 -21.40 0.35 3.26
N VAL A 96 -20.17 -0.02 2.95
CA VAL A 96 -18.99 0.84 3.18
C VAL A 96 -19.01 2.06 2.28
N THR A 97 -19.30 1.90 1.01
CA THR A 97 -19.44 3.02 0.08
C THR A 97 -20.61 3.91 0.44
N ASP A 98 -21.75 3.32 0.83
CA ASP A 98 -22.94 4.07 1.24
C ASP A 98 -22.69 5.01 2.44
N TYR A 99 -21.99 4.54 3.48
CA TYR A 99 -21.69 5.43 4.61
C TYR A 99 -20.59 6.44 4.34
N LEU A 100 -19.61 6.12 3.47
CA LEU A 100 -18.61 7.08 3.02
C LEU A 100 -19.24 8.20 2.18
N GLU A 101 -20.15 7.86 1.29
CA GLU A 101 -20.90 8.82 0.48
C GLU A 101 -21.78 9.73 1.36
N LYS A 102 -22.55 9.14 2.27
CA LYS A 102 -23.35 9.90 3.24
C LYS A 102 -22.52 10.84 4.11
N ALA A 103 -21.30 10.45 4.44
CA ALA A 103 -20.35 11.28 5.17
C ALA A 103 -19.60 12.30 4.26
N GLY A 104 -19.74 12.22 2.93
CA GLY A 104 -19.05 13.07 1.97
C GLY A 104 -17.54 12.88 1.95
N LEU A 105 -17.06 11.68 2.30
CA LEU A 105 -15.62 11.37 2.47
C LEU A 105 -15.02 10.59 1.31
N ASN A 106 -15.83 9.90 0.50
CA ASN A 106 -15.38 9.13 -0.65
C ASN A 106 -14.55 9.98 -1.63
N LYS A 107 -14.98 11.21 -1.94
CA LYS A 107 -14.28 12.12 -2.83
C LYS A 107 -12.82 12.40 -2.41
N TYR A 108 -12.52 12.46 -1.14
CA TYR A 108 -11.16 12.71 -0.65
C TYR A 108 -10.26 11.48 -0.76
N LEU A 109 -10.85 10.29 -0.65
CA LEU A 109 -10.13 9.03 -0.95
C LEU A 109 -9.82 8.95 -2.44
N ASP A 110 -10.79 9.28 -3.30
CA ASP A 110 -10.61 9.34 -4.76
C ASP A 110 -9.53 10.35 -5.17
N GLU A 111 -9.52 11.55 -4.58
CA GLU A 111 -8.50 12.59 -4.81
C GLU A 111 -7.07 12.12 -4.46
N LEU A 112 -6.93 11.23 -3.48
CA LEU A 112 -5.66 10.59 -3.17
C LEU A 112 -5.39 9.32 -4.00
N GLY A 113 -6.28 8.97 -4.94
CA GLY A 113 -6.14 7.81 -5.81
C GLY A 113 -6.63 6.49 -5.22
N PHE A 114 -7.23 6.49 -4.02
CA PHE A 114 -7.87 5.30 -3.44
C PHE A 114 -9.26 5.08 -4.02
N ASN A 115 -9.31 4.85 -5.33
CA ASN A 115 -10.53 4.61 -6.06
C ASN A 115 -11.10 3.22 -5.78
N LEU A 116 -12.42 3.11 -5.80
CA LEU A 116 -13.13 1.84 -5.71
C LEU A 116 -12.78 0.95 -6.91
N VAL A 117 -12.19 -0.22 -6.65
CA VAL A 117 -11.82 -1.20 -7.69
C VAL A 117 -12.66 -2.48 -7.64
N GLY A 118 -13.44 -2.66 -6.60
CA GLY A 118 -14.32 -3.81 -6.39
C GLY A 118 -14.68 -4.00 -4.93
N TYR A 119 -15.39 -5.06 -4.62
CA TYR A 119 -15.77 -5.43 -3.27
C TYR A 119 -15.18 -6.78 -2.88
N GLY A 120 -14.83 -6.94 -1.61
CA GLY A 120 -14.29 -8.20 -1.09
C GLY A 120 -12.77 -8.32 -1.26
N CYS A 121 -12.29 -9.56 -1.33
CA CYS A 121 -10.86 -9.85 -1.39
C CYS A 121 -10.27 -9.52 -2.75
N THR A 122 -9.35 -8.56 -2.79
CA THR A 122 -8.64 -8.13 -4.00
C THR A 122 -7.13 -8.13 -3.77
N THR A 123 -6.55 -7.03 -3.32
CA THR A 123 -5.08 -6.88 -3.17
C THR A 123 -4.46 -7.92 -2.24
N CYS A 124 -5.10 -8.25 -1.12
CA CYS A 124 -4.56 -9.21 -0.14
C CYS A 124 -4.45 -10.66 -0.66
N ILE A 125 -5.07 -10.97 -1.80
CA ILE A 125 -4.95 -12.26 -2.49
C ILE A 125 -4.23 -12.16 -3.85
N GLY A 126 -3.56 -11.02 -4.11
CA GLY A 126 -2.81 -10.80 -5.35
C GLY A 126 -3.65 -10.37 -6.56
N ASN A 127 -4.91 -9.94 -6.35
CA ASN A 127 -5.83 -9.56 -7.42
C ASN A 127 -5.80 -8.06 -7.78
N SER A 128 -4.78 -7.32 -7.35
CA SER A 128 -4.63 -5.90 -7.72
C SER A 128 -4.05 -5.69 -9.13
N GLY A 129 -3.72 -6.78 -9.83
CA GLY A 129 -3.08 -6.75 -11.13
C GLY A 129 -1.60 -6.34 -11.06
N PRO A 130 -0.91 -6.30 -12.22
CA PRO A 130 0.51 -5.97 -12.29
C PRO A 130 0.76 -4.49 -11.91
N LEU A 131 1.99 -4.19 -11.52
CA LEU A 131 2.50 -2.82 -11.48
C LEU A 131 2.61 -2.26 -12.91
N ASN A 132 2.71 -0.94 -13.04
CA ASN A 132 3.09 -0.34 -14.32
C ASN A 132 4.42 -0.93 -14.78
N LYS A 133 4.52 -1.20 -16.08
CA LYS A 133 5.68 -1.92 -16.64
C LYS A 133 7.02 -1.25 -16.31
N ASN A 134 7.10 0.08 -16.43
CA ASN A 134 8.31 0.84 -16.11
C ASN A 134 8.71 0.73 -14.63
N ILE A 135 7.73 0.66 -13.72
CA ILE A 135 7.95 0.46 -12.27
C ILE A 135 8.48 -0.96 -12.01
N SER A 136 7.80 -1.96 -12.57
CA SER A 136 8.21 -3.37 -12.47
C SER A 136 9.63 -3.58 -13.04
N ASP A 137 9.90 -3.04 -14.21
CA ASP A 137 11.23 -3.13 -14.85
C ASP A 137 12.33 -2.47 -13.98
N ALA A 138 12.04 -1.31 -13.37
CA ALA A 138 12.98 -0.62 -12.47
C ALA A 138 13.29 -1.44 -11.20
N ILE A 139 12.26 -2.07 -10.62
CA ILE A 139 12.41 -2.96 -9.46
C ILE A 139 13.29 -4.14 -9.82
N ASN A 140 12.96 -4.83 -10.92
CA ASN A 140 13.65 -6.06 -11.33
C ASN A 140 15.08 -5.81 -11.80
N LYS A 141 15.34 -4.68 -12.48
CA LYS A 141 16.69 -4.31 -12.97
C LYS A 141 17.76 -4.26 -11.87
N LYS A 142 17.37 -3.84 -10.67
CA LYS A 142 18.28 -3.68 -9.52
C LYS A 142 17.93 -4.59 -8.35
N ASP A 143 16.95 -5.48 -8.53
CA ASP A 143 16.38 -6.33 -7.48
C ASP A 143 16.04 -5.49 -6.22
N LEU A 144 15.26 -4.41 -6.42
CA LEU A 144 14.89 -3.51 -5.34
C LEU A 144 14.02 -4.21 -4.31
N TYR A 145 14.17 -3.83 -3.06
CA TYR A 145 13.32 -4.26 -1.95
C TYR A 145 12.07 -3.40 -1.87
N ALA A 146 11.17 -3.57 -2.84
CA ALA A 146 9.91 -2.85 -2.91
C ALA A 146 8.91 -3.35 -1.86
N VAL A 147 8.04 -2.47 -1.38
CA VAL A 147 7.14 -2.70 -0.25
C VAL A 147 5.69 -2.42 -0.62
N SER A 148 4.76 -3.14 0.00
CA SER A 148 3.33 -2.80 0.00
C SER A 148 2.83 -2.46 1.40
N VAL A 149 1.78 -1.64 1.48
CA VAL A 149 1.05 -1.34 2.73
C VAL A 149 -0.42 -1.63 2.53
N LEU A 150 -0.98 -2.46 3.39
CA LEU A 150 -2.36 -2.90 3.34
C LEU A 150 -3.06 -2.64 4.67
N SER A 151 -4.33 -2.28 4.63
CA SER A 151 -5.20 -2.20 5.81
C SER A 151 -5.76 -3.58 6.23
N GLY A 152 -5.06 -4.65 5.90
CA GLY A 152 -5.48 -6.02 6.13
C GLY A 152 -4.52 -6.79 7.02
N ASN A 153 -4.73 -8.09 7.08
CA ASN A 153 -3.84 -9.00 7.77
C ASN A 153 -2.50 -9.12 7.02
N ARG A 154 -1.46 -9.49 7.77
CA ARG A 154 -0.17 -9.81 7.17
C ARG A 154 -0.29 -10.93 6.13
N ASN A 155 0.46 -10.80 5.07
CA ASN A 155 0.54 -11.76 3.97
C ASN A 155 1.96 -12.32 3.79
N PHE A 156 2.07 -13.35 2.96
CA PHE A 156 3.36 -13.92 2.55
C PHE A 156 4.05 -13.00 1.51
N GLU A 157 5.38 -13.03 1.49
CA GLU A 157 6.17 -12.39 0.45
C GLU A 157 5.71 -12.88 -0.94
N GLY A 158 5.63 -11.96 -1.91
CA GLY A 158 5.22 -12.25 -3.27
C GLY A 158 3.73 -12.52 -3.50
N ARG A 159 2.90 -12.69 -2.45
CA ARG A 159 1.47 -12.95 -2.61
C ARG A 159 0.69 -11.73 -3.10
N ILE A 160 1.06 -10.55 -2.65
CA ILE A 160 0.41 -9.30 -3.05
C ILE A 160 0.73 -8.99 -4.50
N ASN A 161 2.02 -9.08 -4.84
CA ASN A 161 2.55 -8.87 -6.18
C ASN A 161 3.96 -9.51 -6.23
N PRO A 162 4.35 -10.15 -7.35
CA PRO A 162 5.67 -10.82 -7.45
C PRO A 162 6.86 -9.88 -7.30
N ASP A 163 6.71 -8.59 -7.61
CA ASP A 163 7.76 -7.58 -7.48
C ASP A 163 7.90 -7.02 -6.06
N VAL A 164 6.97 -7.35 -5.15
CA VAL A 164 6.94 -6.84 -3.77
C VAL A 164 7.59 -7.85 -2.82
N LYS A 165 8.59 -7.39 -2.07
CA LYS A 165 9.38 -8.23 -1.15
C LYS A 165 8.87 -8.18 0.29
N ALA A 166 8.18 -7.11 0.69
CA ALA A 166 7.62 -6.96 2.04
C ALA A 166 6.22 -6.32 2.01
N ASN A 167 5.39 -6.67 2.99
CA ASN A 167 4.07 -6.12 3.20
C ASN A 167 3.70 -6.09 4.70
#